data_3decabf7b792ac76610cb40155293612
#
_entry.id   3decabf7b792ac76610cb40155293612
#
_cell.length_a   1.000
_cell.length_b   1.000
_cell.length_c   1.000
_cell.angle_alpha   90.00
_cell.angle_beta   90.00
_cell.angle_gamma   90.00
#
_symmetry.space_group_name_H-M   'P 1'
#
loop_
_entity.id
_entity.type
_entity.pdbx_description
1 polymer ?
#
loop_
_entity_poly.entity_id
_entity_poly.type
_entity_poly.pdbx_seq_one_letter_code
_entity_poly.pdbx_strand_id
1 'polypeptide(L)'
;MQEEKIIEFKNITKTFPGVVALNNVTFGIRKGEVHAIVGENGAGKSTLIKILSGIQQKDDGRIFINSKEVLIKTPKDAFGLGITCIYQELPLAPSLSITDNIFLGQEIKKFGFLNKSQQNKIVKEFFKEFNIYINPKTIVGKHSISIQQITAIVKSIMKEAIIFIMDEPTATLGEHEVEILFDFIAKIKKKGISILYISHRMDEIFDIADRVTVLKDGNYMGTERVSDITKNELIALISGKNIHDASLVYDSTRKIQNENILEVKHLCYSDLLKDINFSVRKGEIFGITGLVGAGKTELLKCIYGLYSIKEGKIILNGKSVGKGRKNKVKIASDSFVFGFVPEDRKKEGLFLDLSIIQNISISSLGFLSRLLFINKRKENNLVKKYIKDLDIKTSGINKQVKFLSGGNQQKVILSRWLSSKKSILLMDEPTRGIDVKAKVEIYKLMNKLSREEISVIFSSSDISEILSISDRVAVMRNGKIVEILERKDFNKERVLRGMLID
;
A
#
# COMPACT_ATOMS: atom_id res chain seq x y z
N MET A 1 -31.45 -16.37 18.89
CA MET A 1 -31.61 -16.79 17.47
C MET A 1 -30.21 -17.06 16.94
N GLN A 2 -29.92 -18.24 16.42
CA GLN A 2 -28.66 -18.48 15.72
C GLN A 2 -28.64 -17.62 14.46
N GLU A 3 -27.68 -16.70 14.37
CA GLU A 3 -27.54 -15.81 13.21
C GLU A 3 -27.22 -16.66 11.96
N GLU A 4 -28.01 -16.51 10.92
CA GLU A 4 -27.95 -17.31 9.68
C GLU A 4 -26.63 -17.05 8.96
N LYS A 5 -25.81 -18.11 8.78
CA LYS A 5 -24.55 -18.03 8.02
C LYS A 5 -24.83 -18.17 6.53
N ILE A 6 -24.33 -17.23 5.74
CA ILE A 6 -24.39 -17.30 4.28
C ILE A 6 -23.28 -18.20 3.72
N ILE A 7 -22.07 -18.11 4.32
CA ILE A 7 -20.92 -18.96 3.99
C ILE A 7 -20.39 -19.59 5.27
N GLU A 8 -20.00 -20.86 5.19
CA GLU A 8 -19.21 -21.53 6.22
C GLU A 8 -18.05 -22.29 5.58
N PHE A 9 -16.84 -21.97 6.01
CA PHE A 9 -15.63 -22.73 5.69
C PHE A 9 -15.38 -23.74 6.79
N LYS A 10 -15.12 -25.01 6.45
CA LYS A 10 -14.77 -26.07 7.40
C LYS A 10 -13.49 -26.76 6.98
N ASN A 11 -12.45 -26.60 7.79
CA ASN A 11 -11.14 -27.25 7.66
C ASN A 11 -10.49 -27.03 6.28
N ILE A 12 -10.63 -25.82 5.71
CA ILE A 12 -10.08 -25.53 4.38
C ILE A 12 -8.55 -25.58 4.44
N THR A 13 -7.99 -26.46 3.62
CA THR A 13 -6.55 -26.64 3.48
C THR A 13 -6.12 -26.43 2.04
N LYS A 14 -5.00 -25.72 1.86
CA LYS A 14 -4.34 -25.50 0.55
C LYS A 14 -2.84 -25.47 0.69
N THR A 15 -2.17 -26.31 -0.07
CA THR A 15 -0.72 -26.40 -0.14
C THR A 15 -0.20 -26.04 -1.52
N PHE A 16 0.99 -25.45 -1.57
CA PHE A 16 1.77 -25.24 -2.79
C PHE A 16 3.19 -25.82 -2.54
N PRO A 17 3.98 -26.07 -3.57
CA PRO A 17 5.33 -26.58 -3.38
C PRO A 17 6.13 -25.72 -2.37
N GLY A 18 6.42 -26.31 -1.21
CA GLY A 18 7.19 -25.68 -0.14
C GLY A 18 6.41 -24.70 0.76
N VAL A 19 5.09 -24.53 0.59
CA VAL A 19 4.28 -23.58 1.41
C VAL A 19 2.89 -24.14 1.70
N VAL A 20 2.49 -24.15 2.97
CA VAL A 20 1.09 -24.37 3.38
C VAL A 20 0.40 -23.00 3.40
N ALA A 21 -0.45 -22.73 2.40
CA ALA A 21 -1.11 -21.43 2.25
C ALA A 21 -2.38 -21.30 3.11
N LEU A 22 -3.09 -22.41 3.38
CA LEU A 22 -4.22 -22.50 4.31
C LEU A 22 -4.11 -23.84 5.04
N ASN A 23 -4.29 -23.81 6.35
CA ASN A 23 -4.17 -24.97 7.23
C ASN A 23 -5.40 -25.08 8.12
N ASN A 24 -6.32 -25.98 7.77
CA ASN A 24 -7.55 -26.27 8.53
C ASN A 24 -8.39 -25.03 8.90
N VAL A 25 -8.51 -24.06 7.98
CA VAL A 25 -9.22 -22.80 8.24
C VAL A 25 -10.72 -23.04 8.35
N THR A 26 -11.30 -22.66 9.51
CA THR A 26 -12.73 -22.83 9.83
C THR A 26 -13.29 -21.53 10.37
N PHE A 27 -14.25 -20.90 9.67
CA PHE A 27 -15.06 -19.77 10.14
C PHE A 27 -16.30 -19.59 9.27
N GLY A 28 -17.19 -18.67 9.66
CA GLY A 28 -18.41 -18.40 8.91
C GLY A 28 -18.73 -16.91 8.78
N ILE A 29 -19.34 -16.56 7.65
CA ILE A 29 -19.82 -15.23 7.31
C ILE A 29 -21.33 -15.23 7.46
N ARG A 30 -21.90 -14.19 8.09
CA ARG A 30 -23.34 -14.04 8.30
C ARG A 30 -24.00 -13.39 7.09
N LYS A 31 -25.29 -13.62 6.96
CA LYS A 31 -26.08 -13.01 5.89
C LYS A 31 -26.23 -11.52 6.10
N GLY A 32 -25.94 -10.73 5.06
CA GLY A 32 -26.08 -9.28 5.09
C GLY A 32 -25.05 -8.55 5.95
N GLU A 33 -23.92 -9.19 6.31
CA GLU A 33 -22.81 -8.52 7.01
C GLU A 33 -21.72 -8.07 6.05
N VAL A 34 -20.97 -7.06 6.44
CA VAL A 34 -19.64 -6.76 5.91
C VAL A 34 -18.63 -7.48 6.78
N HIS A 35 -18.05 -8.54 6.25
CA HIS A 35 -17.07 -9.36 6.94
C HIS A 35 -15.67 -9.07 6.44
N ALA A 36 -14.82 -8.51 7.29
CA ALA A 36 -13.44 -8.24 6.93
C ALA A 36 -12.56 -9.49 7.11
N ILE A 37 -11.61 -9.71 6.18
CA ILE A 37 -10.50 -10.66 6.38
C ILE A 37 -9.19 -9.88 6.41
N VAL A 38 -8.47 -10.01 7.50
CA VAL A 38 -7.19 -9.35 7.74
C VAL A 38 -6.07 -10.35 8.00
N GLY A 39 -4.85 -9.90 7.82
CA GLY A 39 -3.64 -10.69 8.07
C GLY A 39 -2.46 -10.17 7.25
N GLU A 40 -1.26 -10.62 7.58
CA GLU A 40 -0.04 -10.25 6.85
C GLU A 40 -0.08 -10.73 5.39
N ASN A 41 0.84 -10.23 4.56
CA ASN A 41 1.05 -10.76 3.22
C ASN A 41 1.57 -12.20 3.31
N GLY A 42 0.89 -13.12 2.60
CA GLY A 42 1.15 -14.55 2.73
C GLY A 42 0.29 -15.26 3.78
N ALA A 43 -0.57 -14.56 4.53
CA ALA A 43 -1.46 -15.15 5.53
C ALA A 43 -2.56 -16.08 4.95
N GLY A 44 -2.70 -16.18 3.62
CA GLY A 44 -3.68 -17.04 2.97
C GLY A 44 -4.93 -16.33 2.46
N LYS A 45 -5.12 -15.02 2.70
CA LYS A 45 -6.30 -14.26 2.30
C LYS A 45 -6.65 -14.41 0.82
N SER A 46 -5.71 -14.09 -0.07
CA SER A 46 -5.91 -14.18 -1.52
C SER A 46 -6.08 -15.64 -2.00
N THR A 47 -5.51 -16.61 -1.29
CA THR A 47 -5.73 -18.03 -1.58
C THR A 47 -7.17 -18.44 -1.27
N LEU A 48 -7.69 -18.00 -0.12
CA LEU A 48 -9.09 -18.27 0.28
C LEU A 48 -10.08 -17.65 -0.73
N ILE A 49 -9.82 -16.40 -1.17
CA ILE A 49 -10.63 -15.75 -2.21
C ILE A 49 -10.59 -16.54 -3.50
N LYS A 50 -9.41 -16.94 -3.96
CA LYS A 50 -9.25 -17.70 -5.20
C LYS A 50 -9.98 -19.05 -5.14
N ILE A 51 -10.06 -19.67 -3.96
CA ILE A 51 -10.84 -20.89 -3.74
C ILE A 51 -12.34 -20.58 -3.84
N LEU A 52 -12.80 -19.52 -3.14
CA LEU A 52 -14.22 -19.15 -3.15
C LEU A 52 -14.68 -18.63 -4.53
N SER A 53 -13.80 -18.00 -5.29
CA SER A 53 -14.07 -17.55 -6.65
C SER A 53 -13.88 -18.62 -7.74
N GLY A 54 -13.49 -19.86 -7.38
CA GLY A 54 -13.29 -20.96 -8.30
C GLY A 54 -12.06 -20.88 -9.21
N ILE A 55 -11.14 -19.94 -8.94
CA ILE A 55 -9.87 -19.83 -9.68
C ILE A 55 -8.88 -20.91 -9.20
N GLN A 56 -8.97 -21.27 -7.93
CA GLN A 56 -8.11 -22.25 -7.29
C GLN A 56 -8.95 -23.32 -6.60
N GLN A 57 -8.52 -24.56 -6.63
CA GLN A 57 -9.17 -25.62 -5.86
C GLN A 57 -8.51 -25.76 -4.49
N LYS A 58 -9.30 -26.03 -3.47
CA LYS A 58 -8.83 -26.47 -2.16
C LYS A 58 -8.29 -27.90 -2.25
N ASP A 59 -7.37 -28.26 -1.37
CA ASP A 59 -6.86 -29.63 -1.29
C ASP A 59 -7.73 -30.47 -0.34
N ASP A 60 -8.24 -29.86 0.76
CA ASP A 60 -9.14 -30.49 1.72
C ASP A 60 -10.13 -29.49 2.32
N GLY A 61 -11.11 -30.02 3.10
CA GLY A 61 -12.16 -29.23 3.76
C GLY A 61 -13.44 -29.10 2.93
N ARG A 62 -14.43 -28.37 3.48
CA ARG A 62 -15.77 -28.20 2.89
C ARG A 62 -16.21 -26.75 2.93
N ILE A 63 -16.97 -26.34 1.94
CA ILE A 63 -17.58 -24.99 1.85
C ILE A 63 -19.09 -25.17 1.83
N PHE A 64 -19.80 -24.42 2.67
CA PHE A 64 -21.25 -24.40 2.71
C PHE A 64 -21.73 -23.00 2.32
N ILE A 65 -22.77 -22.95 1.49
CA ILE A 65 -23.49 -21.73 1.13
C ILE A 65 -24.96 -21.95 1.43
N ASN A 66 -25.58 -21.05 2.21
CA ASN A 66 -26.95 -21.23 2.70
C ASN A 66 -27.16 -22.63 3.32
N SER A 67 -26.21 -23.07 4.17
CA SER A 67 -26.18 -24.37 4.87
C SER A 67 -26.11 -25.61 3.93
N LYS A 68 -25.93 -25.44 2.62
CA LYS A 68 -25.73 -26.53 1.67
C LYS A 68 -24.28 -26.66 1.31
N GLU A 69 -23.73 -27.86 1.35
CA GLU A 69 -22.37 -28.12 0.88
C GLU A 69 -22.27 -27.87 -0.61
N VAL A 70 -21.26 -27.12 -1.04
CA VAL A 70 -21.04 -26.76 -2.42
C VAL A 70 -19.63 -27.13 -2.87
N LEU A 71 -19.53 -27.49 -4.15
CA LEU A 71 -18.24 -27.76 -4.79
C LEU A 71 -17.99 -26.70 -5.86
N ILE A 72 -17.00 -25.85 -5.61
CA ILE A 72 -16.61 -24.75 -6.52
C ILE A 72 -15.35 -25.19 -7.27
N LYS A 73 -15.47 -25.56 -8.54
CA LYS A 73 -14.34 -25.99 -9.39
C LYS A 73 -13.88 -24.91 -10.34
N THR A 74 -14.80 -24.06 -10.78
CA THR A 74 -14.58 -23.04 -11.79
C THR A 74 -15.20 -21.70 -11.38
N PRO A 75 -14.77 -20.58 -11.98
CA PRO A 75 -15.44 -19.29 -11.76
C PRO A 75 -16.92 -19.29 -12.18
N LYS A 76 -17.31 -20.17 -13.12
CA LYS A 76 -18.72 -20.33 -13.52
C LYS A 76 -19.55 -20.93 -12.39
N ASP A 77 -18.99 -21.88 -11.65
CA ASP A 77 -19.67 -22.48 -10.47
C ASP A 77 -19.87 -21.44 -9.38
N ALA A 78 -18.83 -20.66 -9.04
CA ALA A 78 -18.91 -19.57 -8.06
C ALA A 78 -19.99 -18.56 -8.47
N PHE A 79 -20.00 -18.17 -9.73
CA PHE A 79 -21.00 -17.26 -10.29
C PHE A 79 -22.42 -17.83 -10.19
N GLY A 80 -22.64 -19.12 -10.53
CA GLY A 80 -23.92 -19.80 -10.42
C GLY A 80 -24.44 -19.92 -8.97
N LEU A 81 -23.55 -19.79 -7.98
CA LEU A 81 -23.87 -19.73 -6.56
C LEU A 81 -24.07 -18.29 -6.03
N GLY A 82 -24.09 -17.29 -6.93
CA GLY A 82 -24.26 -15.88 -6.57
C GLY A 82 -23.01 -15.26 -5.92
N ILE A 83 -21.82 -15.84 -6.10
CA ILE A 83 -20.55 -15.29 -5.63
C ILE A 83 -19.94 -14.44 -6.75
N THR A 84 -19.62 -13.19 -6.45
CA THR A 84 -18.94 -12.29 -7.36
C THR A 84 -17.72 -11.66 -6.70
N CYS A 85 -16.61 -11.56 -7.44
CA CYS A 85 -15.37 -10.99 -6.99
C CYS A 85 -14.98 -9.76 -7.80
N ILE A 86 -14.60 -8.71 -7.12
CA ILE A 86 -13.89 -7.57 -7.71
C ILE A 86 -12.42 -7.73 -7.35
N TYR A 87 -11.61 -7.90 -8.38
CA TYR A 87 -10.16 -7.97 -8.27
C TYR A 87 -9.55 -6.54 -8.34
N GLN A 88 -8.32 -6.43 -7.95
CA GLN A 88 -7.52 -5.21 -8.02
C GLN A 88 -7.47 -4.62 -9.45
N GLU A 89 -7.51 -5.46 -10.49
CA GLU A 89 -7.71 -5.04 -11.88
C GLU A 89 -9.18 -5.13 -12.24
N LEU A 90 -9.77 -4.00 -12.64
CA LEU A 90 -11.20 -3.90 -12.95
C LEU A 90 -11.51 -4.61 -14.27
N PRO A 91 -12.46 -5.58 -14.30
CA PRO A 91 -12.81 -6.33 -15.52
C PRO A 91 -13.77 -5.50 -16.41
N LEU A 92 -13.33 -4.33 -16.83
CA LEU A 92 -14.07 -3.40 -17.67
C LEU A 92 -13.41 -3.24 -19.03
N ALA A 93 -14.20 -3.02 -20.06
CA ALA A 93 -13.76 -2.60 -21.39
C ALA A 93 -13.70 -1.05 -21.43
N PRO A 94 -12.52 -0.41 -21.39
CA PRO A 94 -12.40 1.05 -21.20
C PRO A 94 -13.03 1.86 -22.34
N SER A 95 -13.14 1.29 -23.54
CA SER A 95 -13.71 1.91 -24.73
C SER A 95 -15.23 1.85 -24.81
N LEU A 96 -15.88 1.04 -23.98
CA LEU A 96 -17.33 0.90 -23.95
C LEU A 96 -17.98 1.88 -22.98
N SER A 97 -19.29 2.14 -23.18
CA SER A 97 -20.07 2.93 -22.24
C SER A 97 -20.23 2.21 -20.89
N ILE A 98 -20.59 2.95 -19.85
CA ILE A 98 -20.93 2.39 -18.54
C ILE A 98 -22.03 1.33 -18.70
N THR A 99 -23.12 1.64 -19.43
CA THR A 99 -24.21 0.70 -19.68
C THR A 99 -23.74 -0.54 -20.43
N ASP A 100 -22.96 -0.37 -21.50
CA ASP A 100 -22.47 -1.51 -22.28
C ASP A 100 -21.55 -2.41 -21.44
N ASN A 101 -20.74 -1.83 -20.54
CA ASN A 101 -19.93 -2.59 -19.59
C ASN A 101 -20.78 -3.39 -18.59
N ILE A 102 -21.82 -2.77 -18.02
CA ILE A 102 -22.70 -3.41 -17.04
C ILE A 102 -23.41 -4.61 -17.67
N PHE A 103 -23.94 -4.44 -18.87
CA PHE A 103 -24.69 -5.51 -19.57
C PHE A 103 -23.82 -6.43 -20.42
N LEU A 104 -22.50 -6.28 -20.43
CA LEU A 104 -21.59 -7.11 -21.21
C LEU A 104 -21.75 -8.60 -20.85
N GLY A 105 -22.13 -9.41 -21.86
CA GLY A 105 -22.41 -10.83 -21.72
C GLY A 105 -23.80 -11.19 -21.16
N GLN A 106 -24.68 -10.19 -20.97
CA GLN A 106 -26.09 -10.38 -20.59
C GLN A 106 -26.98 -9.28 -21.20
N GLU A 107 -26.74 -8.97 -22.45
CA GLU A 107 -27.41 -7.91 -23.17
C GLU A 107 -28.91 -8.19 -23.29
N ILE A 108 -29.73 -7.17 -22.99
CA ILE A 108 -31.20 -7.26 -23.22
C ILE A 108 -31.47 -7.13 -24.71
N LYS A 109 -32.12 -8.14 -25.25
CA LYS A 109 -32.53 -8.18 -26.68
C LYS A 109 -34.03 -8.02 -26.81
N LYS A 110 -34.45 -7.32 -27.87
CA LYS A 110 -35.84 -7.25 -28.32
C LYS A 110 -35.87 -7.58 -29.82
N PHE A 111 -36.63 -8.59 -30.21
CA PHE A 111 -36.69 -9.09 -31.60
C PHE A 111 -35.31 -9.40 -32.20
N GLY A 112 -34.37 -9.95 -31.41
CA GLY A 112 -33.01 -10.29 -31.85
C GLY A 112 -32.00 -9.13 -31.86
N PHE A 113 -32.43 -7.91 -31.69
CA PHE A 113 -31.57 -6.70 -31.62
C PHE A 113 -31.33 -6.24 -30.20
N LEU A 114 -30.19 -5.60 -29.96
CA LEU A 114 -29.84 -5.03 -28.65
C LEU A 114 -30.80 -3.90 -28.27
N ASN A 115 -31.47 -4.01 -27.12
CA ASN A 115 -32.35 -2.97 -26.60
C ASN A 115 -31.58 -2.00 -25.67
N LYS A 116 -30.70 -1.16 -26.26
CA LYS A 116 -29.89 -0.18 -25.53
C LYS A 116 -30.71 0.84 -24.75
N SER A 117 -31.91 1.17 -25.23
CA SER A 117 -32.79 2.12 -24.53
C SER A 117 -33.25 1.57 -23.19
N GLN A 118 -33.67 0.31 -23.15
CA GLN A 118 -34.08 -0.37 -21.93
C GLN A 118 -32.90 -0.54 -20.95
N GLN A 119 -31.72 -0.97 -21.45
CA GLN A 119 -30.49 -1.11 -20.66
C GLN A 119 -30.12 0.23 -20.01
N ASN A 120 -30.11 1.32 -20.77
CA ASN A 120 -29.81 2.65 -20.23
C ASN A 120 -30.82 3.09 -19.18
N LYS A 121 -32.10 2.79 -19.37
CA LYS A 121 -33.16 3.11 -18.39
C LYS A 121 -32.91 2.40 -17.07
N ILE A 122 -32.64 1.09 -17.11
CA ILE A 122 -32.36 0.29 -15.92
C ILE A 122 -31.14 0.83 -15.16
N VAL A 123 -30.02 1.09 -15.86
CA VAL A 123 -28.82 1.63 -15.20
C VAL A 123 -29.08 3.00 -14.60
N LYS A 124 -29.83 3.87 -15.30
CA LYS A 124 -30.18 5.20 -14.79
C LYS A 124 -31.04 5.13 -13.54
N GLU A 125 -32.02 4.23 -13.50
CA GLU A 125 -32.87 4.00 -12.32
C GLU A 125 -32.04 3.47 -11.16
N PHE A 126 -31.16 2.50 -11.40
CA PHE A 126 -30.23 1.98 -10.41
C PHE A 126 -29.31 3.09 -9.87
N PHE A 127 -28.69 3.87 -10.74
CA PHE A 127 -27.83 4.98 -10.35
C PHE A 127 -28.57 6.02 -9.48
N LYS A 128 -29.82 6.32 -9.83
CA LYS A 128 -30.67 7.23 -9.04
C LYS A 128 -30.92 6.68 -7.62
N GLU A 129 -31.20 5.39 -7.48
CA GLU A 129 -31.39 4.73 -6.19
C GLU A 129 -30.14 4.86 -5.28
N PHE A 130 -28.95 4.81 -5.88
CA PHE A 130 -27.68 4.94 -5.15
C PHE A 130 -27.13 6.37 -5.08
N ASN A 131 -27.89 7.38 -5.52
CA ASN A 131 -27.48 8.78 -5.60
C ASN A 131 -26.21 9.00 -6.46
N ILE A 132 -26.08 8.23 -7.55
CA ILE A 132 -24.99 8.35 -8.51
C ILE A 132 -25.47 9.22 -9.68
N TYR A 133 -24.89 10.42 -9.79
CA TYR A 133 -25.26 11.40 -10.81
C TYR A 133 -24.35 11.37 -12.03
N ILE A 134 -24.33 10.25 -12.74
CA ILE A 134 -23.48 10.04 -13.92
C ILE A 134 -24.34 9.60 -15.09
N ASN A 135 -24.00 10.09 -16.27
CA ASN A 135 -24.66 9.64 -17.49
C ASN A 135 -24.16 8.25 -17.90
N PRO A 136 -25.00 7.19 -17.84
CA PRO A 136 -24.57 5.82 -18.11
C PRO A 136 -24.17 5.57 -19.57
N LYS A 137 -24.44 6.51 -20.49
CA LYS A 137 -24.03 6.43 -21.90
C LYS A 137 -22.58 6.84 -22.15
N THR A 138 -21.91 7.42 -21.15
CA THR A 138 -20.51 7.89 -21.30
C THR A 138 -19.53 6.72 -21.25
N ILE A 139 -18.39 6.89 -21.92
CA ILE A 139 -17.32 5.88 -21.99
C ILE A 139 -16.68 5.75 -20.63
N VAL A 140 -16.62 4.52 -20.08
CA VAL A 140 -16.14 4.25 -18.72
C VAL A 140 -14.68 4.66 -18.50
N GLY A 141 -13.82 4.46 -19.49
CA GLY A 141 -12.39 4.83 -19.38
C GLY A 141 -12.10 6.33 -19.30
N LYS A 142 -13.11 7.20 -19.50
CA LYS A 142 -12.99 8.66 -19.32
C LYS A 142 -13.32 9.13 -17.90
N HIS A 143 -13.78 8.23 -17.04
CA HIS A 143 -14.15 8.54 -15.66
C HIS A 143 -13.03 8.20 -14.68
N SER A 144 -13.13 8.76 -13.47
CA SER A 144 -12.22 8.45 -12.37
C SER A 144 -12.23 6.95 -12.03
N ILE A 145 -11.19 6.47 -11.38
CA ILE A 145 -11.07 5.07 -10.98
C ILE A 145 -12.24 4.65 -10.07
N SER A 146 -12.70 5.54 -9.19
CA SER A 146 -13.89 5.31 -8.33
C SER A 146 -15.14 5.01 -9.14
N ILE A 147 -15.41 5.77 -10.20
CA ILE A 147 -16.56 5.54 -11.08
C ILE A 147 -16.43 4.23 -11.85
N GLN A 148 -15.22 3.89 -12.27
CA GLN A 148 -14.94 2.62 -12.89
C GLN A 148 -15.18 1.46 -11.90
N GLN A 149 -14.76 1.59 -10.65
CA GLN A 149 -15.04 0.61 -9.59
C GLN A 149 -16.54 0.45 -9.33
N ILE A 150 -17.26 1.57 -9.13
CA ILE A 150 -18.71 1.54 -8.97
C ILE A 150 -19.38 0.85 -10.17
N THR A 151 -18.91 1.11 -11.39
CA THR A 151 -19.44 0.42 -12.61
C THR A 151 -19.21 -1.09 -12.54
N ALA A 152 -18.04 -1.55 -12.10
CA ALA A 152 -17.73 -2.97 -11.92
C ALA A 152 -18.60 -3.61 -10.83
N ILE A 153 -18.83 -2.90 -9.73
CA ILE A 153 -19.73 -3.33 -8.65
C ILE A 153 -21.17 -3.47 -9.16
N VAL A 154 -21.69 -2.43 -9.83
CA VAL A 154 -23.07 -2.43 -10.37
C VAL A 154 -23.25 -3.56 -11.39
N LYS A 155 -22.28 -3.77 -12.29
CA LYS A 155 -22.25 -4.91 -13.19
C LYS A 155 -22.44 -6.24 -12.45
N SER A 156 -21.82 -6.36 -11.29
CA SER A 156 -21.86 -7.58 -10.48
C SER A 156 -23.18 -7.73 -9.71
N ILE A 157 -23.72 -6.64 -9.16
CA ILE A 157 -25.01 -6.65 -8.45
C ILE A 157 -26.16 -7.00 -9.40
N MET A 158 -26.13 -6.45 -10.61
CA MET A 158 -27.15 -6.76 -11.62
C MET A 158 -27.17 -8.22 -12.07
N LYS A 159 -26.19 -9.01 -11.64
CA LYS A 159 -26.10 -10.45 -11.84
C LYS A 159 -26.63 -11.27 -10.66
N GLU A 160 -27.46 -10.67 -9.80
CA GLU A 160 -28.07 -11.33 -8.64
C GLU A 160 -27.05 -11.90 -7.64
N ALA A 161 -25.92 -11.20 -7.45
CA ALA A 161 -24.91 -11.58 -6.49
C ALA A 161 -25.49 -11.52 -5.06
N ILE A 162 -25.32 -12.58 -4.27
CA ILE A 162 -25.68 -12.66 -2.85
C ILE A 162 -24.45 -12.49 -1.96
N ILE A 163 -23.27 -12.74 -2.51
CA ILE A 163 -21.96 -12.62 -1.84
C ILE A 163 -21.04 -11.79 -2.74
N PHE A 164 -20.52 -10.73 -2.18
CA PHE A 164 -19.64 -9.81 -2.86
C PHE A 164 -18.23 -9.84 -2.25
N ILE A 165 -17.23 -10.20 -3.03
CA ILE A 165 -15.84 -10.21 -2.58
C ILE A 165 -15.14 -8.97 -3.11
N MET A 166 -14.54 -8.18 -2.24
CA MET A 166 -13.75 -6.99 -2.55
C MET A 166 -12.32 -7.16 -2.04
N ASP A 167 -11.36 -7.29 -2.96
CA ASP A 167 -9.94 -7.46 -2.65
C ASP A 167 -9.20 -6.14 -2.83
N GLU A 168 -8.88 -5.46 -1.72
CA GLU A 168 -8.22 -4.14 -1.65
C GLU A 168 -8.85 -3.07 -2.56
N PRO A 169 -10.16 -2.82 -2.48
CA PRO A 169 -10.85 -1.97 -3.45
C PRO A 169 -10.45 -0.50 -3.37
N THR A 170 -9.82 -0.05 -2.28
CA THR A 170 -9.44 1.35 -2.02
C THR A 170 -7.97 1.65 -2.30
N ALA A 171 -7.17 0.66 -2.76
CA ALA A 171 -5.72 0.79 -2.89
C ALA A 171 -5.27 1.96 -3.80
N THR A 172 -6.12 2.38 -4.74
CA THR A 172 -5.83 3.44 -5.73
C THR A 172 -6.76 4.66 -5.60
N LEU A 173 -7.61 4.71 -4.56
CA LEU A 173 -8.60 5.77 -4.34
C LEU A 173 -8.09 6.86 -3.40
N GLY A 174 -8.51 8.11 -3.65
CA GLY A 174 -8.38 9.20 -2.70
C GLY A 174 -9.46 9.13 -1.60
N GLU A 175 -9.29 9.91 -0.53
CA GLU A 175 -10.19 9.87 0.65
C GLU A 175 -11.66 10.10 0.28
N HIS A 176 -11.96 11.13 -0.51
CA HIS A 176 -13.34 11.40 -0.96
C HIS A 176 -13.95 10.26 -1.80
N GLU A 177 -13.11 9.56 -2.58
CA GLU A 177 -13.56 8.42 -3.40
C GLU A 177 -13.84 7.19 -2.53
N VAL A 178 -13.09 7.03 -1.43
CA VAL A 178 -13.32 5.97 -0.43
C VAL A 178 -14.67 6.18 0.28
N GLU A 179 -15.00 7.40 0.65
CA GLU A 179 -16.31 7.74 1.26
C GLU A 179 -17.48 7.35 0.34
N ILE A 180 -17.38 7.67 -0.95
CA ILE A 180 -18.42 7.30 -1.94
C ILE A 180 -18.56 5.77 -2.03
N LEU A 181 -17.44 5.05 -2.01
CA LEU A 181 -17.45 3.59 -2.03
C LEU A 181 -18.08 3.02 -0.75
N PHE A 182 -17.78 3.57 0.41
CA PHE A 182 -18.31 3.12 1.70
C PHE A 182 -19.83 3.37 1.81
N ASP A 183 -20.31 4.53 1.38
CA ASP A 183 -21.76 4.81 1.27
C ASP A 183 -22.45 3.80 0.37
N PHE A 184 -21.79 3.42 -0.73
CA PHE A 184 -22.31 2.42 -1.64
C PHE A 184 -22.34 1.02 -1.01
N ILE A 185 -21.29 0.61 -0.31
CA ILE A 185 -21.21 -0.65 0.45
C ILE A 185 -22.34 -0.71 1.50
N ALA A 186 -22.57 0.37 2.25
CA ALA A 186 -23.65 0.43 3.24
C ALA A 186 -25.05 0.24 2.62
N LYS A 187 -25.29 0.79 1.42
CA LYS A 187 -26.55 0.62 0.69
C LYS A 187 -26.73 -0.82 0.18
N ILE A 188 -25.68 -1.45 -0.31
CA ILE A 188 -25.68 -2.85 -0.75
C ILE A 188 -25.98 -3.79 0.42
N LYS A 189 -25.34 -3.57 1.55
CA LYS A 189 -25.58 -4.29 2.80
C LYS A 189 -27.05 -4.23 3.22
N LYS A 190 -27.67 -3.04 3.16
CA LYS A 190 -29.11 -2.85 3.48
C LYS A 190 -30.03 -3.65 2.55
N LYS A 191 -29.59 -4.02 1.35
CA LYS A 191 -30.32 -4.91 0.43
C LYS A 191 -30.12 -6.40 0.75
N GLY A 192 -29.43 -6.74 1.84
CA GLY A 192 -29.20 -8.12 2.28
C GLY A 192 -28.05 -8.84 1.56
N ILE A 193 -27.23 -8.14 0.77
CA ILE A 193 -26.06 -8.71 0.13
C ILE A 193 -24.93 -8.76 1.16
N SER A 194 -24.27 -9.91 1.27
CA SER A 194 -23.13 -10.10 2.16
C SER A 194 -21.83 -9.71 1.47
N ILE A 195 -20.94 -9.04 2.19
CA ILE A 195 -19.70 -8.50 1.63
C ILE A 195 -18.51 -9.10 2.35
N LEU A 196 -17.60 -9.70 1.59
CA LEU A 196 -16.29 -10.15 2.05
C LEU A 196 -15.27 -9.10 1.66
N TYR A 197 -14.77 -8.35 2.65
CA TYR A 197 -13.91 -7.20 2.45
C TYR A 197 -12.49 -7.50 2.87
N ILE A 198 -11.52 -7.33 1.96
CA ILE A 198 -10.11 -7.50 2.28
C ILE A 198 -9.42 -6.16 2.16
N SER A 199 -8.82 -5.74 3.24
CA SER A 199 -7.97 -4.54 3.29
C SER A 199 -6.85 -4.76 4.30
N HIS A 200 -5.74 -4.09 4.07
CA HIS A 200 -4.67 -3.96 5.06
C HIS A 200 -4.75 -2.62 5.80
N ARG A 201 -5.73 -1.76 5.47
CA ARG A 201 -5.97 -0.46 6.10
C ARG A 201 -6.95 -0.63 7.25
N MET A 202 -6.43 -0.52 8.49
CA MET A 202 -7.24 -0.74 9.70
C MET A 202 -8.41 0.23 9.79
N ASP A 203 -8.21 1.50 9.41
CA ASP A 203 -9.27 2.53 9.48
C ASP A 203 -10.50 2.09 8.68
N GLU A 204 -10.31 1.58 7.47
CA GLU A 204 -11.41 1.09 6.62
C GLU A 204 -12.20 -0.03 7.26
N ILE A 205 -11.51 -0.95 7.94
CA ILE A 205 -12.14 -2.09 8.60
C ILE A 205 -13.04 -1.62 9.74
N PHE A 206 -12.56 -0.65 10.54
CA PHE A 206 -13.33 -0.08 11.64
C PHE A 206 -14.48 0.79 11.18
N ASP A 207 -14.41 1.37 9.96
CA ASP A 207 -15.46 2.21 9.40
C ASP A 207 -16.63 1.40 8.83
N ILE A 208 -16.36 0.24 8.20
CA ILE A 208 -17.42 -0.46 7.43
C ILE A 208 -17.73 -1.89 7.86
N ALA A 209 -16.81 -2.59 8.53
CA ALA A 209 -17.00 -4.01 8.82
C ALA A 209 -17.79 -4.25 10.12
N ASP A 210 -18.65 -5.27 10.11
CA ASP A 210 -19.36 -5.75 11.29
C ASP A 210 -18.49 -6.71 12.11
N ARG A 211 -17.79 -7.60 11.41
CA ARG A 211 -16.89 -8.59 11.99
C ARG A 211 -15.61 -8.68 11.20
N VAL A 212 -14.56 -9.10 11.88
CA VAL A 212 -13.24 -9.29 11.29
C VAL A 212 -12.68 -10.65 11.63
N THR A 213 -12.23 -11.39 10.61
CA THR A 213 -11.49 -12.65 10.76
C THR A 213 -10.00 -12.39 10.53
N VAL A 214 -9.18 -12.87 11.46
CA VAL A 214 -7.72 -12.77 11.36
C VAL A 214 -7.16 -14.10 10.86
N LEU A 215 -6.38 -14.02 9.77
CA LEU A 215 -5.57 -15.11 9.25
C LEU A 215 -4.08 -14.80 9.46
N LYS A 216 -3.31 -15.82 9.86
CA LYS A 216 -1.87 -15.70 10.05
C LYS A 216 -1.17 -16.99 9.64
N ASP A 217 -0.16 -16.86 8.74
CA ASP A 217 0.65 -17.99 8.24
C ASP A 217 -0.23 -19.21 7.82
N GLY A 218 -1.36 -18.92 7.16
CA GLY A 218 -2.33 -19.92 6.72
C GLY A 218 -3.29 -20.43 7.78
N ASN A 219 -3.17 -19.99 9.04
CA ASN A 219 -4.01 -20.44 10.15
C ASN A 219 -5.10 -19.41 10.49
N TYR A 220 -6.24 -19.90 10.99
CA TYR A 220 -7.29 -19.09 11.56
C TYR A 220 -6.93 -18.69 12.99
N MET A 221 -6.93 -17.39 13.30
CA MET A 221 -6.56 -16.87 14.62
C MET A 221 -7.77 -16.47 15.48
N GLY A 222 -8.87 -16.11 14.83
CA GLY A 222 -10.11 -15.70 15.52
C GLY A 222 -11.00 -14.86 14.60
N THR A 223 -12.26 -14.71 15.04
CA THR A 223 -13.24 -13.81 14.41
C THR A 223 -13.92 -13.00 15.50
N GLU A 224 -13.76 -11.67 15.43
CA GLU A 224 -14.27 -10.73 16.40
C GLU A 224 -15.31 -9.80 15.80
N ARG A 225 -16.20 -9.21 16.61
CA ARG A 225 -17.00 -8.08 16.20
C ARG A 225 -16.14 -6.83 16.24
N VAL A 226 -16.23 -5.99 15.20
CA VAL A 226 -15.44 -4.76 15.14
C VAL A 226 -15.79 -3.80 16.27
N SER A 227 -17.05 -3.82 16.75
CA SER A 227 -17.48 -3.07 17.94
C SER A 227 -16.80 -3.49 19.26
N ASP A 228 -16.33 -4.73 19.33
CA ASP A 228 -15.88 -5.36 20.57
C ASP A 228 -14.33 -5.43 20.65
N ILE A 229 -13.63 -5.00 19.61
CA ILE A 229 -12.17 -5.04 19.52
C ILE A 229 -11.60 -3.64 19.19
N THR A 230 -10.48 -3.31 19.80
CA THR A 230 -9.73 -2.09 19.46
C THR A 230 -8.75 -2.32 18.30
N LYS A 231 -8.32 -1.22 17.63
CA LYS A 231 -7.28 -1.29 16.58
C LYS A 231 -5.99 -1.98 17.08
N ASN A 232 -5.59 -1.69 18.33
CA ASN A 232 -4.40 -2.25 18.93
C ASN A 232 -4.52 -3.76 19.16
N GLU A 233 -5.65 -4.22 19.65
CA GLU A 233 -5.93 -5.66 19.85
C GLU A 233 -5.97 -6.40 18.51
N LEU A 234 -6.57 -5.81 17.47
CA LEU A 234 -6.59 -6.41 16.15
C LEU A 234 -5.17 -6.53 15.57
N ILE A 235 -4.33 -5.48 15.73
CA ILE A 235 -2.91 -5.51 15.34
C ILE A 235 -2.15 -6.60 16.11
N ALA A 236 -2.44 -6.78 17.41
CA ALA A 236 -1.84 -7.82 18.22
C ALA A 236 -2.19 -9.22 17.72
N LEU A 237 -3.46 -9.46 17.35
CA LEU A 237 -3.90 -10.74 16.78
C LEU A 237 -3.21 -11.03 15.44
N ILE A 238 -3.05 -10.02 14.59
CA ILE A 238 -2.37 -10.16 13.29
C ILE A 238 -0.88 -10.46 13.47
N SER A 239 -0.21 -9.71 14.35
CA SER A 239 1.24 -9.85 14.59
C SER A 239 1.60 -11.04 15.46
N GLY A 240 0.65 -11.52 16.30
CA GLY A 240 0.87 -12.58 17.27
C GLY A 240 1.84 -12.22 18.40
N LYS A 241 1.98 -10.92 18.70
CA LYS A 241 2.80 -10.39 19.79
C LYS A 241 1.98 -9.43 20.65
N ASN A 242 2.28 -9.36 21.94
CA ASN A 242 1.66 -8.44 22.85
C ASN A 242 1.81 -6.97 22.40
N ILE A 243 0.74 -6.19 22.60
CA ILE A 243 0.51 -4.79 22.22
C ILE A 243 1.65 -3.81 22.64
N HIS A 244 2.50 -4.20 23.57
CA HIS A 244 3.63 -3.38 24.04
C HIS A 244 4.70 -3.08 22.99
N ASP A 245 4.73 -3.81 21.84
CA ASP A 245 5.73 -3.58 20.78
C ASP A 245 5.35 -2.44 19.79
N ALA A 246 4.09 -2.06 19.66
CA ALA A 246 3.67 -0.98 18.76
C ALA A 246 3.93 0.43 19.31
N SER A 247 4.00 0.58 20.65
CA SER A 247 4.40 1.84 21.31
C SER A 247 5.91 2.06 21.32
N LEU A 248 6.71 1.08 20.87
CA LEU A 248 8.18 1.07 20.92
C LEU A 248 8.84 1.40 19.57
N VAL A 249 8.12 2.08 18.65
CA VAL A 249 8.72 2.45 17.37
C VAL A 249 9.70 3.60 17.51
N TYR A 250 9.40 4.56 18.39
CA TYR A 250 10.31 5.67 18.66
C TYR A 250 11.39 5.28 19.69
N ASP A 251 12.62 5.45 19.29
CA ASP A 251 13.77 5.17 20.16
C ASP A 251 14.30 6.46 20.80
N SER A 252 13.88 6.71 22.04
CA SER A 252 14.32 7.88 22.81
C SER A 252 15.81 7.85 23.23
N THR A 253 16.49 6.71 23.05
CA THR A 253 17.91 6.57 23.40
C THR A 253 18.86 7.08 22.32
N ARG A 254 18.32 7.46 21.14
CA ARG A 254 19.10 8.01 20.02
C ARG A 254 19.67 9.39 20.41
N LYS A 255 20.94 9.59 20.08
CA LYS A 255 21.61 10.88 20.29
C LYS A 255 21.61 11.65 18.97
N ILE A 256 20.69 12.62 18.85
CA ILE A 256 20.65 13.53 17.71
C ILE A 256 21.67 14.64 17.99
N GLN A 257 22.56 14.89 17.02
CA GLN A 257 23.54 15.95 17.14
C GLN A 257 22.88 17.30 16.83
N ASN A 258 23.36 18.39 17.48
CA ASN A 258 22.83 19.74 17.20
C ASN A 258 23.33 20.34 15.86
N GLU A 259 24.19 19.62 15.15
CA GLU A 259 24.75 20.04 13.87
C GLU A 259 23.77 19.75 12.72
N ASN A 260 23.50 20.75 11.88
CA ASN A 260 22.69 20.58 10.67
C ASN A 260 23.52 19.90 9.58
N ILE A 261 23.10 18.69 9.19
CA ILE A 261 23.71 17.99 8.04
C ILE A 261 23.14 18.51 6.70
N LEU A 262 21.86 18.95 6.70
CA LEU A 262 21.15 19.48 5.56
C LEU A 262 20.43 20.76 5.93
N GLU A 263 20.54 21.80 5.09
CA GLU A 263 19.67 22.97 5.13
C GLU A 263 19.13 23.26 3.74
N VAL A 264 17.83 23.46 3.65
CA VAL A 264 17.12 23.87 2.44
C VAL A 264 16.62 25.28 2.66
N LYS A 265 17.02 26.22 1.77
CA LYS A 265 16.69 27.66 1.90
C LYS A 265 16.05 28.17 0.60
N HIS A 266 14.83 28.72 0.71
CA HIS A 266 14.06 29.34 -0.38
C HIS A 266 13.93 28.46 -1.62
N LEU A 267 13.76 27.13 -1.43
CA LEU A 267 13.67 26.19 -2.54
C LEU A 267 12.33 26.33 -3.26
N CYS A 268 12.41 26.64 -4.55
CA CYS A 268 11.27 26.68 -5.46
C CYS A 268 11.48 25.72 -6.64
N TYR A 269 10.41 25.01 -7.01
CA TYR A 269 10.40 24.10 -8.17
C TYR A 269 9.09 24.22 -8.93
N SER A 270 9.17 24.67 -10.21
CA SER A 270 7.97 24.92 -11.03
C SER A 270 6.95 25.79 -10.25
N ASP A 271 5.67 25.49 -10.40
CA ASP A 271 4.58 26.04 -9.59
C ASP A 271 4.20 25.13 -8.42
N LEU A 272 4.89 23.99 -8.27
CA LEU A 272 4.60 22.93 -7.33
C LEU A 272 5.23 23.16 -5.95
N LEU A 273 6.45 23.70 -5.88
CA LEU A 273 7.11 24.00 -4.60
C LEU A 273 7.40 25.50 -4.49
N LYS A 274 7.00 26.11 -3.37
CA LYS A 274 7.00 27.55 -3.15
C LYS A 274 7.70 27.86 -1.82
N ASP A 275 8.89 28.44 -1.91
CA ASP A 275 9.67 28.96 -0.76
C ASP A 275 9.84 27.93 0.39
N ILE A 276 10.34 26.75 0.08
CA ILE A 276 10.57 25.69 1.05
C ILE A 276 11.81 26.00 1.89
N ASN A 277 11.64 26.02 3.20
CA ASN A 277 12.69 26.28 4.18
C ASN A 277 12.66 25.26 5.32
N PHE A 278 13.74 24.49 5.54
CA PHE A 278 13.92 23.62 6.70
C PHE A 278 15.37 23.16 6.83
N SER A 279 15.67 22.58 7.98
CA SER A 279 16.97 21.95 8.25
C SER A 279 16.78 20.56 8.82
N VAL A 280 17.79 19.70 8.66
CA VAL A 280 17.83 18.34 9.23
C VAL A 280 19.14 18.19 10.00
N ARG A 281 19.04 17.68 11.22
CA ARG A 281 20.19 17.44 12.10
C ARG A 281 20.84 16.10 11.78
N LYS A 282 22.11 15.96 12.11
CA LYS A 282 22.83 14.70 11.91
C LYS A 282 22.26 13.58 12.81
N GLY A 283 21.92 12.43 12.20
CA GLY A 283 21.29 11.31 12.88
C GLY A 283 19.79 11.49 13.14
N GLU A 284 19.17 12.54 12.64
CA GLU A 284 17.74 12.81 12.82
C GLU A 284 16.87 11.96 11.86
N ILE A 285 15.71 11.53 12.34
CA ILE A 285 14.61 11.03 11.50
C ILE A 285 13.61 12.18 11.31
N PHE A 286 13.66 12.82 10.15
CA PHE A 286 12.81 13.94 9.79
C PHE A 286 11.64 13.49 8.90
N GLY A 287 10.42 13.64 9.40
CA GLY A 287 9.20 13.28 8.69
C GLY A 287 8.68 14.43 7.84
N ILE A 288 8.15 14.12 6.66
CA ILE A 288 7.43 15.06 5.80
C ILE A 288 6.04 14.48 5.54
N THR A 289 4.99 15.22 5.90
CA THR A 289 3.62 14.79 5.71
C THR A 289 2.78 15.85 5.01
N GLY A 290 1.65 15.46 4.44
CA GLY A 290 0.75 16.32 3.67
C GLY A 290 -0.18 15.49 2.79
N LEU A 291 -1.23 16.10 2.28
CA LEU A 291 -2.16 15.46 1.36
C LEU A 291 -1.46 14.97 0.09
N VAL A 292 -2.14 14.10 -0.66
CA VAL A 292 -1.71 13.71 -2.01
C VAL A 292 -1.63 14.97 -2.88
N GLY A 293 -0.50 15.17 -3.57
CA GLY A 293 -0.26 16.39 -4.35
C GLY A 293 0.31 17.58 -3.58
N ALA A 294 0.58 17.45 -2.27
CA ALA A 294 1.18 18.54 -1.48
C ALA A 294 2.63 18.88 -1.87
N GLY A 295 3.28 18.09 -2.73
CA GLY A 295 4.66 18.33 -3.21
C GLY A 295 5.74 17.54 -2.48
N LYS A 296 5.39 16.53 -1.66
CA LYS A 296 6.34 15.71 -0.89
C LYS A 296 7.38 15.00 -1.76
N THR A 297 6.90 14.25 -2.75
CA THR A 297 7.73 13.53 -3.73
C THR A 297 8.64 14.47 -4.52
N GLU A 298 8.09 15.59 -4.98
CA GLU A 298 8.83 16.61 -5.72
C GLU A 298 9.95 17.21 -4.87
N LEU A 299 9.68 17.47 -3.58
CA LEU A 299 10.67 17.99 -2.65
C LEU A 299 11.84 17.01 -2.48
N LEU A 300 11.56 15.73 -2.23
CA LEU A 300 12.59 14.71 -2.11
C LEU A 300 13.40 14.54 -3.40
N LYS A 301 12.74 14.56 -4.56
CA LYS A 301 13.40 14.49 -5.88
C LYS A 301 14.26 15.74 -6.19
N CYS A 302 13.83 16.92 -5.73
CA CYS A 302 14.66 18.15 -5.80
C CYS A 302 15.90 18.05 -4.91
N ILE A 303 15.76 17.59 -3.67
CA ILE A 303 16.88 17.41 -2.73
C ILE A 303 17.88 16.39 -3.28
N TYR A 304 17.37 15.27 -3.83
CA TYR A 304 18.21 14.25 -4.46
C TYR A 304 18.88 14.73 -5.75
N GLY A 305 18.33 15.78 -6.42
CA GLY A 305 18.85 16.36 -7.66
C GLY A 305 18.33 15.71 -8.95
N LEU A 306 17.24 14.95 -8.87
CA LEU A 306 16.51 14.49 -10.06
C LEU A 306 15.77 15.63 -10.73
N TYR A 307 15.25 16.58 -9.96
CA TYR A 307 14.58 17.76 -10.46
C TYR A 307 15.45 19.01 -10.26
N SER A 308 15.45 19.89 -11.28
CA SER A 308 16.21 21.16 -11.22
C SER A 308 15.41 22.20 -10.44
N ILE A 309 15.98 22.73 -9.37
CA ILE A 309 15.37 23.81 -8.60
C ILE A 309 15.38 25.12 -9.42
N LYS A 310 14.30 25.90 -9.33
CA LYS A 310 14.16 27.20 -9.99
C LYS A 310 14.92 28.26 -9.20
N GLU A 311 14.72 28.30 -7.88
CA GLU A 311 15.31 29.24 -6.95
C GLU A 311 15.70 28.52 -5.65
N GLY A 312 16.49 29.18 -4.82
CA GLY A 312 16.94 28.68 -3.54
C GLY A 312 18.27 27.95 -3.57
N LYS A 313 18.62 27.34 -2.45
CA LYS A 313 19.88 26.60 -2.29
C LYS A 313 19.73 25.45 -1.29
N ILE A 314 20.53 24.42 -1.51
CA ILE A 314 20.69 23.27 -0.61
C ILE A 314 22.12 23.35 -0.06
N ILE A 315 22.25 23.24 1.26
CA ILE A 315 23.53 23.29 1.97
C ILE A 315 23.70 21.93 2.65
N LEU A 316 24.85 21.30 2.41
CA LEU A 316 25.24 20.02 2.99
C LEU A 316 26.53 20.21 3.82
N ASN A 317 26.49 19.83 5.10
CA ASN A 317 27.63 20.01 6.02
C ASN A 317 28.23 21.43 5.91
N GLY A 318 27.38 22.47 5.90
CA GLY A 318 27.78 23.87 5.78
C GLY A 318 28.24 24.33 4.37
N LYS A 319 28.32 23.41 3.39
CA LYS A 319 28.71 23.72 2.01
C LYS A 319 27.51 23.80 1.10
N SER A 320 27.36 24.92 0.36
CA SER A 320 26.28 25.02 -0.63
C SER A 320 26.54 24.03 -1.77
N VAL A 321 25.56 23.18 -2.04
CA VAL A 321 25.55 22.31 -3.20
C VAL A 321 25.12 23.16 -4.39
N GLY A 322 26.12 23.68 -5.14
CA GLY A 322 25.96 24.79 -6.06
C GLY A 322 25.06 24.54 -7.25
N LYS A 323 24.51 25.63 -7.79
CA LYS A 323 23.93 25.72 -9.13
C LYS A 323 25.02 25.35 -10.15
N GLY A 324 24.97 24.14 -10.73
CA GLY A 324 25.73 23.84 -11.93
C GLY A 324 25.21 24.70 -13.09
N ARG A 325 26.01 24.87 -14.18
CA ARG A 325 25.67 25.66 -15.38
C ARG A 325 24.30 25.38 -16.02
N LYS A 326 23.52 24.42 -15.52
CA LYS A 326 22.17 24.05 -15.98
C LYS A 326 21.14 23.94 -14.84
N ASN A 327 21.26 24.70 -13.75
CA ASN A 327 20.34 24.67 -12.62
C ASN A 327 20.08 23.24 -12.01
N LYS A 328 20.82 22.23 -12.43
CA LYS A 328 20.81 20.93 -11.76
C LYS A 328 21.67 21.08 -10.53
N VAL A 329 21.15 20.65 -9.40
CA VAL A 329 21.97 20.40 -8.21
C VAL A 329 23.07 19.47 -8.72
N LYS A 330 24.30 20.00 -8.88
CA LYS A 330 25.43 19.16 -9.16
C LYS A 330 25.68 18.39 -7.86
N ILE A 331 24.96 17.29 -7.71
CA ILE A 331 25.35 16.19 -6.83
C ILE A 331 26.55 15.58 -7.57
N ALA A 332 27.56 16.46 -7.77
CA ALA A 332 28.69 16.17 -8.57
C ALA A 332 29.74 15.57 -7.69
N SER A 333 30.40 14.57 -8.19
CA SER A 333 31.74 14.06 -7.89
C SER A 333 32.16 13.80 -6.42
N ASP A 334 31.66 14.54 -5.40
CA ASP A 334 31.69 14.16 -3.99
C ASP A 334 30.40 13.46 -3.54
N SER A 335 29.74 13.00 -4.39
CA SER A 335 28.41 12.54 -4.79
C SER A 335 27.88 11.32 -4.06
N PHE A 336 28.29 11.03 -2.85
CA PHE A 336 27.81 9.85 -2.14
C PHE A 336 27.11 10.18 -0.81
N VAL A 337 26.52 11.39 -0.71
CA VAL A 337 25.84 11.79 0.53
C VAL A 337 24.44 11.21 0.61
N PHE A 338 23.67 11.20 -0.50
CA PHE A 338 22.28 10.77 -0.52
C PHE A 338 22.07 9.36 -1.04
N GLY A 339 21.19 8.60 -0.37
CA GLY A 339 20.48 7.47 -0.93
C GLY A 339 19.01 7.86 -1.17
N PHE A 340 18.36 7.31 -2.20
CA PHE A 340 16.97 7.58 -2.52
C PHE A 340 16.14 6.31 -2.67
N VAL A 341 15.10 6.19 -1.87
CA VAL A 341 14.11 5.11 -1.92
C VAL A 341 12.82 5.71 -2.47
N PRO A 342 12.45 5.42 -3.72
CA PRO A 342 11.28 6.00 -4.35
C PRO A 342 9.98 5.33 -3.91
N GLU A 343 8.84 6.03 -4.10
CA GLU A 343 7.50 5.52 -3.86
C GLU A 343 7.20 4.29 -4.72
N ASP A 344 7.41 4.37 -6.04
CA ASP A 344 7.25 3.22 -6.94
C ASP A 344 8.56 2.42 -7.03
N ARG A 345 8.73 1.48 -6.10
CA ARG A 345 9.91 0.62 -6.04
C ARG A 345 10.12 -0.23 -7.30
N LYS A 346 9.03 -0.58 -8.02
CA LYS A 346 9.11 -1.45 -9.20
C LYS A 346 9.57 -0.69 -10.45
N LYS A 347 9.11 0.55 -10.61
CA LYS A 347 9.47 1.37 -11.78
C LYS A 347 10.74 2.18 -11.58
N GLU A 348 10.94 2.75 -10.38
CA GLU A 348 12.02 3.69 -10.11
C GLU A 348 13.12 3.10 -9.19
N GLY A 349 12.77 2.11 -8.35
CA GLY A 349 13.66 1.62 -7.30
C GLY A 349 14.49 0.38 -7.67
N LEU A 350 14.00 -0.50 -8.52
CA LEU A 350 14.59 -1.82 -8.76
C LEU A 350 14.79 -2.13 -10.25
N PHE A 351 15.83 -2.86 -10.54
CA PHE A 351 16.02 -3.54 -11.82
C PHE A 351 15.43 -4.94 -11.68
N LEU A 352 14.13 -5.08 -11.96
CA LEU A 352 13.34 -6.28 -11.63
C LEU A 352 13.87 -7.58 -12.25
N ASP A 353 14.41 -7.50 -13.46
CA ASP A 353 14.97 -8.65 -14.19
C ASP A 353 16.41 -8.97 -13.80
N LEU A 354 17.07 -8.08 -13.06
CA LEU A 354 18.40 -8.33 -12.53
C LEU A 354 18.34 -9.10 -11.20
N SER A 355 19.45 -9.76 -10.87
CA SER A 355 19.59 -10.52 -9.63
C SER A 355 19.69 -9.60 -8.40
N ILE A 356 19.51 -10.19 -7.21
CA ILE A 356 19.67 -9.49 -5.92
C ILE A 356 21.08 -8.92 -5.80
N ILE A 357 22.10 -9.71 -6.16
CA ILE A 357 23.50 -9.25 -6.09
C ILE A 357 23.72 -8.03 -6.97
N GLN A 358 23.23 -8.03 -8.20
CA GLN A 358 23.36 -6.89 -9.12
C GLN A 358 22.60 -5.65 -8.61
N ASN A 359 21.39 -5.85 -8.07
CA ASN A 359 20.61 -4.75 -7.52
C ASN A 359 21.26 -4.11 -6.30
N ILE A 360 21.90 -4.87 -5.42
CA ILE A 360 22.56 -4.35 -4.22
C ILE A 360 23.91 -3.70 -4.59
N SER A 361 24.73 -4.35 -5.40
CA SER A 361 26.10 -3.93 -5.67
C SER A 361 26.25 -2.72 -6.59
N ILE A 362 25.21 -2.41 -7.41
CA ILE A 362 25.30 -1.38 -8.46
C ILE A 362 25.76 0.00 -7.94
N SER A 363 25.30 0.40 -6.75
CA SER A 363 25.70 1.69 -6.14
C SER A 363 27.08 1.66 -5.49
N SER A 364 27.70 0.49 -5.45
CA SER A 364 28.97 0.22 -4.78
C SER A 364 30.08 -0.20 -5.75
N LEU A 365 29.80 -0.18 -7.05
CA LEU A 365 30.73 -0.65 -8.08
C LEU A 365 32.08 0.08 -8.04
N GLY A 366 32.09 1.38 -7.69
CA GLY A 366 33.33 2.18 -7.66
C GLY A 366 34.41 1.61 -6.75
N PHE A 367 34.03 1.03 -5.59
CA PHE A 367 35.02 0.40 -4.68
C PHE A 367 35.08 -1.15 -4.80
N LEU A 368 34.11 -1.74 -5.49
CA LEU A 368 34.13 -3.18 -5.82
C LEU A 368 34.96 -3.48 -7.06
N SER A 369 35.23 -2.48 -7.89
CA SER A 369 35.97 -2.64 -9.14
C SER A 369 37.45 -2.29 -8.97
N ARG A 370 38.32 -3.02 -9.67
CA ARG A 370 39.72 -2.69 -9.85
C ARG A 370 40.05 -2.86 -11.33
N LEU A 371 40.60 -1.80 -11.96
CA LEU A 371 40.96 -1.82 -13.38
C LEU A 371 39.82 -2.32 -14.29
N LEU A 372 38.59 -1.78 -14.10
CA LEU A 372 37.39 -2.14 -14.84
C LEU A 372 36.78 -3.52 -14.53
N PHE A 373 37.40 -4.35 -13.72
CA PHE A 373 36.88 -5.65 -13.36
C PHE A 373 36.27 -5.63 -11.95
N ILE A 374 35.06 -6.20 -11.81
CA ILE A 374 34.41 -6.36 -10.50
C ILE A 374 35.04 -7.51 -9.73
N ASN A 375 35.47 -7.25 -8.50
CA ASN A 375 35.97 -8.31 -7.60
C ASN A 375 34.78 -9.12 -7.05
N LYS A 376 34.47 -10.23 -7.70
CA LYS A 376 33.34 -11.12 -7.39
C LYS A 376 33.36 -11.62 -5.94
N ARG A 377 34.49 -11.85 -5.33
CA ARG A 377 34.60 -12.28 -3.93
C ARG A 377 34.17 -11.16 -2.97
N LYS A 378 34.63 -9.93 -3.21
CA LYS A 378 34.23 -8.76 -2.42
C LYS A 378 32.74 -8.46 -2.61
N GLU A 379 32.23 -8.53 -3.84
CA GLU A 379 30.81 -8.33 -4.17
C GLU A 379 29.92 -9.34 -3.44
N ASN A 380 30.24 -10.64 -3.51
CA ASN A 380 29.51 -11.69 -2.83
C ASN A 380 29.49 -11.50 -1.31
N ASN A 381 30.63 -11.15 -0.70
CA ASN A 381 30.73 -10.94 0.74
C ASN A 381 29.88 -9.73 1.18
N LEU A 382 29.97 -8.62 0.44
CA LEU A 382 29.17 -7.42 0.70
C LEU A 382 27.67 -7.73 0.68
N VAL A 383 27.21 -8.39 -0.38
CA VAL A 383 25.79 -8.68 -0.57
C VAL A 383 25.28 -9.68 0.48
N LYS A 384 26.04 -10.74 0.77
CA LYS A 384 25.70 -11.70 1.84
C LYS A 384 25.60 -11.02 3.20
N LYS A 385 26.48 -10.05 3.50
CA LYS A 385 26.41 -9.25 4.73
C LYS A 385 25.05 -8.53 4.82
N TYR A 386 24.66 -7.77 3.79
CA TYR A 386 23.41 -7.00 3.84
C TYR A 386 22.16 -7.87 3.78
N ILE A 387 22.21 -9.03 3.12
CA ILE A 387 21.11 -10.01 3.18
C ILE A 387 20.89 -10.47 4.63
N LYS A 388 21.98 -10.74 5.36
CA LYS A 388 21.92 -11.14 6.77
C LYS A 388 21.50 -9.97 7.66
N ASP A 389 22.12 -8.80 7.51
CA ASP A 389 21.92 -7.63 8.37
C ASP A 389 20.47 -7.10 8.29
N LEU A 390 19.80 -7.25 7.13
CA LEU A 390 18.44 -6.83 6.89
C LEU A 390 17.42 -7.98 6.85
N ASP A 391 17.85 -9.21 7.15
CA ASP A 391 17.01 -10.41 7.08
C ASP A 391 16.21 -10.49 5.77
N ILE A 392 16.91 -10.41 4.62
CA ILE A 392 16.28 -10.55 3.32
C ILE A 392 16.00 -12.02 3.04
N LYS A 393 14.72 -12.38 2.97
CA LYS A 393 14.30 -13.76 2.71
C LYS A 393 14.43 -14.09 1.23
N THR A 394 15.42 -14.89 0.92
CA THR A 394 15.73 -15.34 -0.45
C THR A 394 16.36 -16.73 -0.47
N SER A 395 16.13 -17.47 -1.55
CA SER A 395 16.77 -18.76 -1.79
C SER A 395 18.21 -18.64 -2.35
N GLY A 396 18.67 -17.43 -2.70
CA GLY A 396 20.02 -17.19 -3.19
C GLY A 396 20.22 -15.79 -3.77
N ILE A 397 21.49 -15.35 -3.81
CA ILE A 397 21.88 -14.01 -4.26
C ILE A 397 21.68 -13.77 -5.77
N ASN A 398 21.65 -14.85 -6.55
CA ASN A 398 21.47 -14.79 -8.01
C ASN A 398 20.00 -14.80 -8.44
N LYS A 399 19.03 -14.91 -7.50
CA LYS A 399 17.61 -14.86 -7.79
C LYS A 399 17.21 -13.45 -8.27
N GLN A 400 16.36 -13.38 -9.29
CA GLN A 400 15.80 -12.11 -9.77
C GLN A 400 14.91 -11.47 -8.71
N VAL A 401 15.02 -10.14 -8.56
CA VAL A 401 14.32 -9.38 -7.53
C VAL A 401 12.80 -9.39 -7.70
N LYS A 402 12.30 -9.54 -8.94
CA LYS A 402 10.86 -9.62 -9.22
C LYS A 402 10.14 -10.76 -8.48
N PHE A 403 10.84 -11.81 -8.08
CA PHE A 403 10.27 -12.95 -7.35
C PHE A 403 10.30 -12.78 -5.83
N LEU A 404 10.74 -11.64 -5.30
CA LEU A 404 10.70 -11.33 -3.89
C LEU A 404 9.36 -10.70 -3.50
N SER A 405 8.94 -10.88 -2.23
CA SER A 405 7.83 -10.12 -1.65
C SER A 405 8.14 -8.62 -1.58
N GLY A 406 7.11 -7.79 -1.48
CA GLY A 406 7.26 -6.33 -1.42
C GLY A 406 8.21 -5.85 -0.34
N GLY A 407 8.11 -6.39 0.88
CA GLY A 407 9.01 -6.06 1.98
C GLY A 407 10.46 -6.45 1.70
N ASN A 408 10.71 -7.62 1.08
CA ASN A 408 12.07 -8.03 0.71
C ASN A 408 12.63 -7.19 -0.46
N GLN A 409 11.78 -6.77 -1.42
CA GLN A 409 12.16 -5.81 -2.46
C GLN A 409 12.61 -4.48 -1.86
N GLN A 410 11.87 -3.97 -0.87
CA GLN A 410 12.22 -2.74 -0.15
C GLN A 410 13.58 -2.86 0.56
N LYS A 411 13.82 -3.99 1.23
CA LYS A 411 15.10 -4.28 1.88
C LYS A 411 16.27 -4.35 0.88
N VAL A 412 16.05 -4.82 -0.35
CA VAL A 412 17.06 -4.81 -1.43
C VAL A 412 17.44 -3.37 -1.81
N ILE A 413 16.45 -2.45 -1.96
CA ILE A 413 16.74 -1.04 -2.23
C ILE A 413 17.54 -0.41 -1.10
N LEU A 414 17.12 -0.66 0.15
CA LEU A 414 17.84 -0.17 1.32
C LEU A 414 19.27 -0.71 1.39
N SER A 415 19.47 -2.01 1.15
CA SER A 415 20.79 -2.65 1.07
C SER A 415 21.70 -1.97 0.05
N ARG A 416 21.16 -1.61 -1.13
CA ARG A 416 21.88 -0.88 -2.19
C ARG A 416 22.49 0.42 -1.66
N TRP A 417 21.71 1.22 -0.94
CA TRP A 417 22.16 2.50 -0.44
C TRP A 417 23.08 2.39 0.77
N LEU A 418 22.80 1.47 1.67
CA LEU A 418 23.65 1.21 2.83
C LEU A 418 25.03 0.64 2.41
N SER A 419 25.07 -0.18 1.37
CA SER A 419 26.34 -0.72 0.84
C SER A 419 27.27 0.38 0.32
N SER A 420 26.74 1.55 -0.03
CA SER A 420 27.48 2.68 -0.58
C SER A 420 27.76 3.80 0.43
N LYS A 421 27.60 3.54 1.75
CA LYS A 421 27.96 4.43 2.87
C LYS A 421 27.40 5.86 2.76
N LYS A 422 26.07 5.97 2.59
CA LYS A 422 25.38 7.26 2.52
C LYS A 422 25.23 7.89 3.90
N SER A 423 25.27 9.22 3.98
CA SER A 423 25.06 9.96 5.22
C SER A 423 23.60 10.40 5.39
N ILE A 424 22.85 10.54 4.33
CA ILE A 424 21.44 10.90 4.34
C ILE A 424 20.66 9.93 3.46
N LEU A 425 19.55 9.39 3.98
CA LEU A 425 18.64 8.52 3.25
C LEU A 425 17.31 9.25 3.06
N LEU A 426 16.95 9.49 1.80
CA LEU A 426 15.66 10.05 1.40
C LEU A 426 14.72 8.88 1.07
N MET A 427 13.55 8.84 1.70
CA MET A 427 12.60 7.74 1.55
C MET A 427 11.21 8.30 1.23
N ASP A 428 10.71 8.00 0.04
CA ASP A 428 9.38 8.43 -0.39
C ASP A 428 8.38 7.29 -0.20
N GLU A 429 7.40 7.49 0.71
CA GLU A 429 6.37 6.50 1.09
C GLU A 429 6.98 5.08 1.30
N PRO A 430 8.00 4.92 2.18
CA PRO A 430 8.81 3.70 2.23
C PRO A 430 8.05 2.44 2.64
N THR A 431 6.88 2.61 3.22
CA THR A 431 6.04 1.52 3.74
C THR A 431 4.79 1.27 2.91
N ARG A 432 4.64 1.99 1.78
CA ARG A 432 3.49 1.81 0.90
C ARG A 432 3.48 0.42 0.25
N GLY A 433 2.36 -0.28 0.38
CA GLY A 433 2.18 -1.61 -0.22
C GLY A 433 3.06 -2.71 0.37
N ILE A 434 3.44 -2.58 1.65
CA ILE A 434 4.06 -3.64 2.43
C ILE A 434 3.20 -3.98 3.64
N ASP A 435 3.36 -5.19 4.18
CA ASP A 435 2.60 -5.67 5.34
C ASP A 435 3.06 -5.02 6.65
N VAL A 436 2.24 -5.14 7.70
CA VAL A 436 2.47 -4.53 9.02
C VAL A 436 3.80 -4.94 9.63
N LYS A 437 4.19 -6.22 9.48
CA LYS A 437 5.46 -6.73 10.00
C LYS A 437 6.65 -6.10 9.29
N ALA A 438 6.59 -6.04 7.94
CA ALA A 438 7.63 -5.39 7.15
C ALA A 438 7.72 -3.88 7.46
N LYS A 439 6.59 -3.18 7.75
CA LYS A 439 6.61 -1.79 8.23
C LYS A 439 7.42 -1.65 9.51
N VAL A 440 7.15 -2.47 10.52
CA VAL A 440 7.88 -2.46 11.80
C VAL A 440 9.38 -2.73 11.60
N GLU A 441 9.74 -3.64 10.69
CA GLU A 441 11.14 -3.92 10.36
C GLU A 441 11.83 -2.70 9.72
N ILE A 442 11.14 -1.97 8.83
CA ILE A 442 11.66 -0.71 8.25
C ILE A 442 11.86 0.35 9.33
N TYR A 443 10.93 0.51 10.27
CA TYR A 443 11.08 1.47 11.37
C TYR A 443 12.27 1.12 12.29
N LYS A 444 12.44 -0.15 12.64
CA LYS A 444 13.61 -0.63 13.38
C LYS A 444 14.90 -0.32 12.64
N LEU A 445 14.91 -0.47 11.32
CA LEU A 445 16.04 -0.12 10.49
C LEU A 445 16.31 1.39 10.50
N MET A 446 15.29 2.24 10.37
CA MET A 446 15.44 3.70 10.43
C MET A 446 16.04 4.13 11.77
N ASN A 447 15.59 3.56 12.89
CA ASN A 447 16.18 3.81 14.21
C ASN A 447 17.64 3.36 14.29
N LYS A 448 17.97 2.18 13.73
CA LYS A 448 19.36 1.68 13.68
C LYS A 448 20.26 2.64 12.88
N LEU A 449 19.80 3.10 11.73
CA LEU A 449 20.53 4.06 10.89
C LEU A 449 20.79 5.38 11.61
N SER A 450 19.77 5.89 12.30
CA SER A 450 19.89 7.09 13.12
C SER A 450 20.95 6.93 14.24
N ARG A 451 21.02 5.76 14.90
CA ARG A 451 22.10 5.45 15.87
C ARG A 451 23.49 5.41 15.22
N GLU A 452 23.57 5.02 13.95
CA GLU A 452 24.79 5.03 13.14
C GLU A 452 25.10 6.41 12.53
N GLU A 453 24.44 7.47 13.03
CA GLU A 453 24.56 8.87 12.57
C GLU A 453 24.14 9.11 11.11
N ILE A 454 23.38 8.20 10.51
CA ILE A 454 22.76 8.37 9.20
C ILE A 454 21.42 9.06 9.40
N SER A 455 21.26 10.24 8.80
CA SER A 455 20.00 10.98 8.86
C SER A 455 18.99 10.40 7.89
N VAL A 456 17.74 10.33 8.29
CA VAL A 456 16.65 9.84 7.46
C VAL A 456 15.63 10.95 7.25
N ILE A 457 15.31 11.25 5.99
CA ILE A 457 14.22 12.14 5.63
C ILE A 457 13.19 11.28 4.90
N PHE A 458 12.00 11.15 5.48
CA PHE A 458 10.99 10.31 4.84
C PHE A 458 9.65 11.03 4.72
N SER A 459 8.97 10.77 3.60
CA SER A 459 7.60 11.21 3.40
C SER A 459 6.65 10.07 3.71
N SER A 460 5.50 10.40 4.31
CA SER A 460 4.37 9.50 4.40
C SER A 460 3.05 10.29 4.40
N SER A 461 2.04 9.71 3.76
CA SER A 461 0.65 10.18 3.84
C SER A 461 -0.06 9.64 5.10
N ASP A 462 0.49 8.61 5.74
CA ASP A 462 -0.01 8.07 7.02
C ASP A 462 0.54 8.90 8.19
N ILE A 463 -0.33 9.75 8.77
CA ILE A 463 0.03 10.60 9.91
C ILE A 463 0.49 9.78 11.11
N SER A 464 -0.14 8.62 11.35
CA SER A 464 0.21 7.77 12.48
C SER A 464 1.62 7.21 12.32
N GLU A 465 2.03 6.86 11.10
CA GLU A 465 3.39 6.45 10.77
C GLU A 465 4.39 7.58 11.07
N ILE A 466 4.15 8.76 10.51
CA ILE A 466 5.01 9.93 10.70
C ILE A 466 5.22 10.25 12.18
N LEU A 467 4.13 10.32 12.95
CA LEU A 467 4.19 10.65 14.37
C LEU A 467 4.82 9.53 15.22
N SER A 468 4.80 8.29 14.74
CA SER A 468 5.34 7.16 15.51
C SER A 468 6.86 7.12 15.56
N ILE A 469 7.58 7.59 14.53
CA ILE A 469 9.02 7.39 14.40
C ILE A 469 9.85 8.68 14.25
N SER A 470 9.24 9.79 13.81
CA SER A 470 9.96 11.04 13.55
C SER A 470 10.43 11.74 14.82
N ASP A 471 11.52 12.47 14.71
CA ASP A 471 11.99 13.42 15.73
C ASP A 471 11.35 14.80 15.54
N ARG A 472 11.25 15.23 14.28
CA ARG A 472 10.50 16.40 13.84
C ARG A 472 9.69 16.09 12.59
N VAL A 473 8.60 16.83 12.39
CA VAL A 473 7.69 16.65 11.27
C VAL A 473 7.42 17.98 10.58
N ALA A 474 7.67 18.05 9.27
CA ALA A 474 7.23 19.12 8.42
C ALA A 474 5.86 18.79 7.82
N VAL A 475 4.89 19.67 8.00
CA VAL A 475 3.56 19.58 7.42
C VAL A 475 3.54 20.38 6.13
N MET A 476 3.27 19.69 5.01
CA MET A 476 3.20 20.32 3.68
C MET A 476 1.77 20.51 3.21
N ARG A 477 1.50 21.67 2.60
CA ARG A 477 0.23 22.01 1.95
C ARG A 477 0.48 22.92 0.76
N ASN A 478 -0.10 22.59 -0.38
CA ASN A 478 -0.04 23.37 -1.63
C ASN A 478 1.39 23.82 -2.01
N GLY A 479 2.36 22.91 -1.83
CA GLY A 479 3.77 23.15 -2.18
C GLY A 479 4.55 24.01 -1.18
N LYS A 480 4.04 24.25 0.03
CA LYS A 480 4.71 24.97 1.11
C LYS A 480 4.83 24.10 2.36
N ILE A 481 5.85 24.34 3.17
CA ILE A 481 5.88 23.87 4.55
C ILE A 481 5.10 24.90 5.38
N VAL A 482 3.97 24.48 5.94
CA VAL A 482 3.12 25.36 6.77
C VAL A 482 3.52 25.34 8.22
N GLU A 483 4.08 24.24 8.69
CA GLU A 483 4.56 24.10 10.07
C GLU A 483 5.64 23.02 10.17
N ILE A 484 6.57 23.17 11.15
CA ILE A 484 7.51 22.15 11.57
C ILE A 484 7.28 21.90 13.06
N LEU A 485 6.90 20.68 13.39
CA LEU A 485 6.61 20.26 14.77
C LEU A 485 7.81 19.53 15.37
N GLU A 486 8.19 19.90 16.59
CA GLU A 486 9.12 19.12 17.41
C GLU A 486 8.36 17.95 18.06
N ARG A 487 9.04 16.88 18.42
CA ARG A 487 8.45 15.65 19.00
C ARG A 487 7.47 15.91 20.15
N LYS A 488 7.80 16.83 21.05
CA LYS A 488 6.97 17.20 22.19
C LYS A 488 5.62 17.83 21.82
N ASP A 489 5.53 18.40 20.61
CA ASP A 489 4.35 19.10 20.09
C ASP A 489 3.51 18.24 19.16
N PHE A 490 3.83 16.93 19.03
CA PHE A 490 3.12 16.03 18.13
C PHE A 490 1.68 15.83 18.59
N ASN A 491 0.77 16.22 17.70
CA ASN A 491 -0.66 16.05 17.87
C ASN A 491 -1.29 15.77 16.49
N LYS A 492 -2.04 14.68 16.39
CA LYS A 492 -2.67 14.25 15.14
C LYS A 492 -3.63 15.29 14.57
N GLU A 493 -4.43 15.93 15.43
CA GLU A 493 -5.39 16.99 15.02
C GLU A 493 -4.67 18.22 14.50
N ARG A 494 -3.55 18.62 15.15
CA ARG A 494 -2.72 19.75 14.72
C ARG A 494 -2.13 19.52 13.33
N VAL A 495 -1.61 18.32 13.09
CA VAL A 495 -1.10 17.91 11.77
C VAL A 495 -2.21 17.95 10.73
N LEU A 496 -3.39 17.37 11.03
CA LEU A 496 -4.54 17.39 10.13
C LEU A 496 -4.99 18.80 9.81
N ARG A 497 -5.09 19.68 10.83
CA ARG A 497 -5.40 21.11 10.59
C ARG A 497 -4.40 21.76 9.65
N GLY A 498 -3.10 21.57 9.87
CA GLY A 498 -2.07 22.11 9.00
C GLY A 498 -2.17 21.62 7.55
N MET A 499 -2.68 20.41 7.33
CA MET A 499 -2.89 19.86 5.98
C MET A 499 -4.14 20.42 5.29
N LEU A 500 -5.22 20.73 6.04
CA LEU A 500 -6.57 20.97 5.50
C LEU A 500 -6.99 22.44 5.54
N ILE A 501 -6.54 23.22 6.55
CA ILE A 501 -7.11 24.56 6.83
C ILE A 501 -6.04 25.62 6.60
N ASP A 502 -6.43 26.73 5.88
CA ASP A 502 -5.59 27.93 5.71
C ASP A 502 -5.43 28.71 6.99
#